data_c77ef5272e9a9372168ec27b183dcb21
#
_entry.id   c77ef5272e9a9372168ec27b183dcb21
#
_cell.length_a   1.000
_cell.length_b   1.000
_cell.length_c   1.000
_cell.angle_alpha   90.00
_cell.angle_beta   90.00
_cell.angle_gamma   90.00
#
_symmetry.space_group_name_H-M   'P 1'
#
loop_
_entity.id
_entity.type
_entity.pdbx_description
1 polymer ?
#
loop_
_entity_poly.entity_id
_entity_poly.type
_entity_poly.pdbx_seq_one_letter_code
_entity_poly.pdbx_strand_id
1 'polypeptide(L)'
;MKNIKKHLYLLQLEEYQNNRYLAWLKKNNINNLKENKNQLKWTLRVSLTWLFSLPLTIFTTTTKAVAWTNSLMEKFFNLIGALVILLAKIKLGFYPNTTRIIITGSYGKTTLKEMLAWIISPYRMVLKTPNNINTPLGIAKMILTKLNRQTEVFIIEAGAYQMGDIKKICQLIKPHIGIITIIGLMHLERFDSFTRLKKTKQEIIPFIKEKNRLFLPPKDHHFIDFKTTVSKIAQDLGVSLAQIKQRLASFVWPAHRLEEKIINQQITILDDSYNSNPLGAQKALKKIKSFSKRQKIIVTPGMIEFGKKQYQINFQLGRGIGRIADIAIIIGSTNKKALLAGIRANKRKIKTITLANGQGWLTTIRPHLKPPTAILLENDLPDHYF
;
A
#
# COMPACT_ATOMS: atom_id res chain seq x y z
N MET A 1 12.92 -9.03 31.53
CA MET A 1 11.52 -8.82 31.09
C MET A 1 11.22 -7.40 30.58
N LYS A 2 12.15 -6.41 30.73
CA LYS A 2 11.95 -5.05 30.25
C LYS A 2 11.83 -5.06 28.70
N ASN A 3 10.72 -4.52 28.19
CA ASN A 3 10.45 -4.23 26.76
C ASN A 3 9.92 -5.37 25.87
N ILE A 4 9.54 -6.54 26.35
CA ILE A 4 8.99 -7.59 25.46
C ILE A 4 7.79 -7.09 24.64
N LYS A 5 6.94 -6.25 25.22
CA LYS A 5 5.82 -5.61 24.51
C LYS A 5 6.28 -4.80 23.29
N LYS A 6 7.37 -4.04 23.43
CA LYS A 6 7.96 -3.29 22.30
C LYS A 6 8.55 -4.19 21.21
N HIS A 7 9.16 -5.32 21.61
CA HIS A 7 9.65 -6.33 20.68
C HIS A 7 8.49 -6.98 19.88
N LEU A 8 7.38 -7.29 20.54
CA LEU A 8 6.18 -7.83 19.88
C LEU A 8 5.54 -6.79 18.95
N TYR A 9 5.49 -5.53 19.37
CA TYR A 9 4.99 -4.44 18.53
C TYR A 9 5.85 -4.25 17.27
N LEU A 10 7.18 -4.19 17.43
CA LEU A 10 8.10 -4.14 16.30
C LEU A 10 7.92 -5.35 15.37
N LEU A 11 7.83 -6.56 15.94
CA LEU A 11 7.63 -7.78 15.18
C LEU A 11 6.32 -7.74 14.38
N GLN A 12 5.25 -7.16 14.95
CA GLN A 12 3.98 -6.96 14.25
C GLN A 12 4.09 -5.92 13.14
N LEU A 13 4.79 -4.80 13.36
CA LEU A 13 5.07 -3.79 12.33
C LEU A 13 5.90 -4.34 11.18
N GLU A 14 6.83 -5.24 11.47
CA GLU A 14 7.66 -5.94 10.48
C GLU A 14 7.00 -7.21 9.92
N GLU A 15 5.65 -7.33 10.07
CA GLU A 15 4.84 -8.41 9.50
C GLU A 15 5.32 -9.81 9.89
N TYR A 16 5.86 -9.95 11.12
CA TYR A 16 6.44 -11.17 11.68
C TYR A 16 7.65 -11.74 10.91
N GLN A 17 8.35 -10.91 10.14
CA GLN A 17 9.56 -11.28 9.41
C GLN A 17 10.80 -11.09 10.28
N ASN A 18 11.40 -12.18 10.75
CA ASN A 18 12.56 -12.14 11.66
C ASN A 18 13.77 -11.41 11.07
N ASN A 19 14.05 -11.55 9.78
CA ASN A 19 15.13 -10.83 9.11
C ASN A 19 14.96 -9.31 9.16
N ARG A 20 13.75 -8.81 8.95
CA ARG A 20 13.42 -7.37 9.04
C ARG A 20 13.45 -6.88 10.48
N TYR A 21 12.83 -7.62 11.39
CA TYR A 21 12.86 -7.37 12.84
C TYR A 21 14.29 -7.23 13.37
N LEU A 22 15.16 -8.20 13.04
CA LEU A 22 16.56 -8.17 13.48
C LEU A 22 17.36 -7.07 12.77
N ALA A 23 17.10 -6.79 11.49
CA ALA A 23 17.74 -5.71 10.75
C ALA A 23 17.40 -4.33 11.33
N TRP A 24 16.16 -4.13 11.78
CA TRP A 24 15.75 -2.90 12.45
C TRP A 24 16.49 -2.72 13.78
N LEU A 25 16.55 -3.76 14.62
CA LEU A 25 17.22 -3.74 15.93
C LEU A 25 18.74 -3.51 15.82
N LYS A 26 19.38 -3.90 14.71
CA LYS A 26 20.81 -3.59 14.47
C LYS A 26 21.06 -2.10 14.25
N LYS A 27 20.07 -1.36 13.75
CA LYS A 27 20.20 0.05 13.39
C LYS A 27 19.58 0.99 14.42
N ASN A 28 18.66 0.50 15.25
CA ASN A 28 17.83 1.31 16.13
C ASN A 28 17.77 0.74 17.54
N ASN A 29 17.56 1.61 18.52
CA ASN A 29 17.32 1.20 19.90
C ASN A 29 15.81 0.96 20.12
N ILE A 30 15.44 -0.23 20.61
CA ILE A 30 14.05 -0.61 20.88
C ILE A 30 13.37 0.32 21.89
N ASN A 31 14.13 0.94 22.79
CA ASN A 31 13.59 1.87 23.78
C ASN A 31 12.98 3.12 23.14
N ASN A 32 13.45 3.50 21.96
CA ASN A 32 12.98 4.69 21.22
C ASN A 32 11.70 4.42 20.44
N LEU A 33 11.30 3.15 20.25
CA LEU A 33 10.06 2.79 19.59
C LEU A 33 8.86 3.21 20.44
N LYS A 34 7.97 4.00 19.85
CA LYS A 34 6.72 4.50 20.46
C LYS A 34 5.51 4.02 19.66
N GLU A 35 4.41 3.77 20.33
CA GLU A 35 3.10 3.45 19.75
C GLU A 35 2.34 4.78 19.49
N ASN A 36 2.69 5.52 18.42
CA ASN A 36 2.13 6.85 18.15
C ASN A 36 0.89 6.79 17.25
N LYS A 37 0.94 6.00 16.17
CA LYS A 37 -0.12 5.86 15.16
C LYS A 37 -0.91 4.59 15.32
N ASN A 38 -0.22 3.52 15.67
CA ASN A 38 -0.81 2.20 15.91
C ASN A 38 -0.47 1.74 17.31
N GLN A 39 -1.33 0.84 17.83
CA GLN A 39 -1.06 0.14 19.09
C GLN A 39 -0.81 -1.34 18.81
N LEU A 40 -0.09 -2.01 19.70
CA LEU A 40 0.07 -3.45 19.64
C LEU A 40 -1.30 -4.14 19.66
N LYS A 41 -1.63 -4.84 18.58
CA LYS A 41 -2.86 -5.64 18.48
C LYS A 41 -2.59 -7.05 19.02
N TRP A 42 -3.28 -7.42 20.09
CA TRP A 42 -3.21 -8.76 20.66
C TRP A 42 -3.95 -9.76 19.78
N THR A 43 -3.25 -10.27 18.78
CA THR A 43 -3.73 -11.39 17.95
C THR A 43 -3.31 -12.72 18.59
N LEU A 44 -3.95 -13.83 18.19
CA LEU A 44 -3.55 -15.16 18.67
C LEU A 44 -2.03 -15.40 18.46
N ARG A 45 -1.47 -14.98 17.32
CA ARG A 45 -0.04 -15.10 17.05
C ARG A 45 0.81 -14.30 18.04
N VAL A 46 0.44 -13.04 18.31
CA VAL A 46 1.15 -12.21 19.29
C VAL A 46 1.06 -12.81 20.68
N SER A 47 -0.14 -13.26 21.12
CA SER A 47 -0.35 -13.85 22.43
C SER A 47 0.46 -15.12 22.63
N LEU A 48 0.48 -16.01 21.63
CA LEU A 48 1.31 -17.22 21.70
C LEU A 48 2.80 -16.89 21.64
N THR A 49 3.23 -15.95 20.78
CA THR A 49 4.63 -15.52 20.76
C THR A 49 5.05 -14.92 22.10
N TRP A 50 4.20 -14.12 22.74
CA TRP A 50 4.45 -13.58 24.08
C TRP A 50 4.56 -14.70 25.11
N LEU A 51 3.57 -15.58 25.19
CA LEU A 51 3.51 -16.68 26.15
C LEU A 51 4.75 -17.58 26.10
N PHE A 52 5.14 -18.01 24.91
CA PHE A 52 6.29 -18.91 24.73
C PHE A 52 7.65 -18.21 24.78
N SER A 53 7.72 -16.90 24.54
CA SER A 53 8.98 -16.17 24.65
C SER A 53 9.31 -15.78 26.10
N LEU A 54 8.32 -15.63 26.98
CA LEU A 54 8.53 -15.24 28.39
C LEU A 54 9.52 -16.15 29.13
N PRO A 55 9.32 -17.47 29.19
CA PRO A 55 10.25 -18.36 29.91
C PRO A 55 11.65 -18.36 29.23
N LEU A 56 11.73 -18.19 27.94
CA LEU A 56 13.01 -18.15 27.21
C LEU A 56 13.85 -16.91 27.55
N THR A 57 13.22 -15.82 28.02
CA THR A 57 13.97 -14.61 28.42
C THR A 57 14.81 -14.82 29.69
N ILE A 58 14.61 -15.91 30.41
CA ILE A 58 15.44 -16.33 31.58
C ILE A 58 16.79 -16.82 31.07
N PHE A 59 16.80 -17.53 29.94
CA PHE A 59 17.99 -18.20 29.41
C PHE A 59 18.68 -17.43 28.25
N THR A 60 18.01 -16.42 27.70
CA THR A 60 18.55 -15.66 26.56
C THR A 60 18.01 -14.22 26.54
N THR A 61 18.55 -13.39 25.62
CA THR A 61 18.06 -12.02 25.43
C THR A 61 16.63 -12.01 24.90
N THR A 62 15.84 -10.99 25.28
CA THR A 62 14.45 -10.80 24.80
C THR A 62 14.36 -10.85 23.27
N THR A 63 15.34 -10.27 22.56
CA THR A 63 15.42 -10.30 21.09
C THR A 63 15.50 -11.73 20.55
N LYS A 64 16.38 -12.55 21.10
CA LYS A 64 16.56 -13.95 20.66
C LYS A 64 15.33 -14.79 21.03
N ALA A 65 14.80 -14.63 22.24
CA ALA A 65 13.59 -15.33 22.68
C ALA A 65 12.41 -15.05 21.74
N VAL A 66 12.13 -13.79 21.45
CA VAL A 66 11.04 -13.39 20.54
C VAL A 66 11.27 -13.88 19.12
N ALA A 67 12.49 -13.75 18.57
CA ALA A 67 12.79 -14.23 17.23
C ALA A 67 12.66 -15.75 17.10
N TRP A 68 13.13 -16.50 18.08
CA TRP A 68 13.07 -17.97 18.09
C TRP A 68 11.64 -18.48 18.19
N THR A 69 10.88 -17.91 19.13
CA THR A 69 9.46 -18.23 19.28
C THR A 69 8.67 -17.87 18.03
N ASN A 70 8.95 -16.72 17.41
CA ASN A 70 8.28 -16.35 16.16
C ASN A 70 8.60 -17.35 15.03
N SER A 71 9.83 -17.86 14.91
CA SER A 71 10.17 -18.90 13.92
C SER A 71 9.39 -20.19 14.12
N LEU A 72 9.18 -20.60 15.39
CA LEU A 72 8.35 -21.77 15.71
C LEU A 72 6.88 -21.52 15.36
N MET A 73 6.36 -20.36 15.75
CA MET A 73 4.99 -19.96 15.44
C MET A 73 4.76 -19.82 13.93
N GLU A 74 5.75 -19.39 13.16
CA GLU A 74 5.66 -19.29 11.71
C GLU A 74 5.32 -20.64 11.07
N LYS A 75 5.99 -21.71 11.45
CA LYS A 75 5.72 -23.07 10.93
C LYS A 75 4.28 -23.50 11.26
N PHE A 76 3.86 -23.29 12.50
CA PHE A 76 2.51 -23.63 12.97
C PHE A 76 1.43 -22.85 12.22
N PHE A 77 1.58 -21.51 12.10
CA PHE A 77 0.61 -20.67 11.39
C PHE A 77 0.63 -20.90 9.88
N ASN A 78 1.75 -21.32 9.30
CA ASN A 78 1.82 -21.70 7.89
C ASN A 78 1.02 -22.99 7.61
N LEU A 79 1.05 -23.97 8.50
CA LEU A 79 0.23 -25.18 8.39
C LEU A 79 -1.27 -24.86 8.48
N ILE A 80 -1.68 -24.06 9.48
CA ILE A 80 -3.07 -23.57 9.59
C ILE A 80 -3.46 -22.78 8.33
N GLY A 81 -2.57 -21.92 7.84
CA GLY A 81 -2.78 -21.13 6.63
C GLY A 81 -3.02 -22.01 5.40
N ALA A 82 -2.23 -23.09 5.25
CA ALA A 82 -2.40 -24.06 4.15
C ALA A 82 -3.77 -24.74 4.22
N LEU A 83 -4.22 -25.14 5.41
CA LEU A 83 -5.54 -25.74 5.61
C LEU A 83 -6.67 -24.75 5.26
N VAL A 84 -6.57 -23.50 5.72
CA VAL A 84 -7.54 -22.43 5.39
C VAL A 84 -7.60 -22.19 3.88
N ILE A 85 -6.47 -22.18 3.19
CA ILE A 85 -6.40 -22.03 1.73
C ILE A 85 -7.05 -23.23 1.04
N LEU A 86 -6.82 -24.45 1.53
CA LEU A 86 -7.44 -25.66 0.98
C LEU A 86 -8.97 -25.62 1.13
N LEU A 87 -9.48 -25.31 2.30
CA LEU A 87 -10.92 -25.19 2.55
C LEU A 87 -11.55 -24.09 1.68
N ALA A 88 -10.88 -22.95 1.51
CA ALA A 88 -11.35 -21.89 0.63
C ALA A 88 -11.39 -22.33 -0.85
N LYS A 89 -10.42 -23.13 -1.30
CA LYS A 89 -10.39 -23.70 -2.65
C LYS A 89 -11.56 -24.67 -2.88
N ILE A 90 -11.84 -25.53 -1.89
CA ILE A 90 -12.99 -26.45 -1.93
C ILE A 90 -14.29 -25.64 -2.00
N LYS A 91 -14.47 -24.67 -1.09
CA LYS A 91 -15.66 -23.80 -1.09
C LYS A 91 -15.84 -23.10 -2.44
N LEU A 92 -14.79 -22.53 -3.01
CA LEU A 92 -14.86 -21.83 -4.29
C LEU A 92 -15.27 -22.76 -5.44
N GLY A 93 -14.97 -24.05 -5.35
CA GLY A 93 -15.40 -25.07 -6.30
C GLY A 93 -16.92 -25.22 -6.41
N PHE A 94 -17.67 -24.90 -5.35
CA PHE A 94 -19.14 -24.90 -5.35
C PHE A 94 -19.76 -23.67 -6.05
N TYR A 95 -18.94 -22.70 -6.49
CA TYR A 95 -19.38 -21.47 -7.15
C TYR A 95 -18.72 -21.30 -8.53
N PRO A 96 -18.92 -22.24 -9.47
CA PRO A 96 -18.24 -22.22 -10.78
C PRO A 96 -18.63 -21.00 -11.63
N ASN A 97 -19.85 -20.52 -11.50
CA ASN A 97 -20.42 -19.41 -12.29
C ASN A 97 -19.96 -18.01 -11.82
N THR A 98 -19.30 -17.92 -10.66
CA THR A 98 -18.77 -16.64 -10.19
C THR A 98 -17.62 -16.19 -11.09
N THR A 99 -17.76 -15.06 -11.78
CA THR A 99 -16.67 -14.43 -12.55
C THR A 99 -15.60 -13.90 -11.62
N ARG A 100 -14.37 -14.39 -11.73
CA ARG A 100 -13.24 -14.05 -10.85
C ARG A 100 -12.26 -13.16 -11.58
N ILE A 101 -12.11 -11.93 -11.08
CA ILE A 101 -11.24 -10.90 -11.65
C ILE A 101 -10.10 -10.64 -10.68
N ILE A 102 -8.85 -10.79 -11.14
CA ILE A 102 -7.67 -10.51 -10.33
C ILE A 102 -6.96 -9.26 -10.84
N ILE A 103 -6.60 -8.38 -9.91
CA ILE A 103 -5.90 -7.13 -10.18
C ILE A 103 -4.58 -7.12 -9.43
N THR A 104 -3.47 -7.07 -10.15
CA THR A 104 -2.13 -6.93 -9.57
C THR A 104 -1.41 -5.72 -10.18
N GLY A 105 -0.20 -5.45 -9.69
CA GLY A 105 0.62 -4.32 -10.10
C GLY A 105 1.30 -3.64 -8.91
N SER A 106 2.13 -2.65 -9.17
CA SER A 106 2.75 -1.84 -8.13
C SER A 106 1.80 -0.74 -7.66
N TYR A 107 1.14 -0.03 -8.57
CA TYR A 107 0.28 1.12 -8.27
C TYR A 107 -1.10 0.99 -8.90
N GLY A 108 -2.10 1.65 -8.32
CA GLY A 108 -3.43 1.77 -8.89
C GLY A 108 -4.35 0.58 -8.74
N LYS A 109 -3.92 -0.51 -8.11
CA LYS A 109 -4.73 -1.72 -7.88
C LYS A 109 -6.06 -1.42 -7.19
N THR A 110 -6.00 -0.75 -6.05
CA THR A 110 -7.20 -0.41 -5.25
C THR A 110 -8.12 0.53 -6.01
N THR A 111 -7.57 1.55 -6.67
CA THR A 111 -8.37 2.49 -7.46
C THR A 111 -9.11 1.76 -8.58
N LEU A 112 -8.42 0.88 -9.31
CA LEU A 112 -9.04 0.12 -10.39
C LEU A 112 -10.11 -0.87 -9.87
N LYS A 113 -9.83 -1.54 -8.73
CA LYS A 113 -10.77 -2.41 -8.04
C LYS A 113 -12.05 -1.67 -7.64
N GLU A 114 -11.88 -0.51 -7.00
CA GLU A 114 -13.03 0.30 -6.55
C GLU A 114 -13.83 0.85 -7.74
N MET A 115 -13.15 1.32 -8.80
CA MET A 115 -13.81 1.82 -10.01
C MET A 115 -14.60 0.71 -10.72
N LEU A 116 -14.01 -0.48 -10.86
CA LEU A 116 -14.67 -1.62 -11.48
C LEU A 116 -15.89 -2.07 -10.66
N ALA A 117 -15.74 -2.20 -9.34
CA ALA A 117 -16.83 -2.54 -8.45
C ALA A 117 -17.95 -1.47 -8.49
N TRP A 118 -17.60 -0.18 -8.50
CA TRP A 118 -18.54 0.92 -8.60
C TRP A 118 -19.41 0.86 -9.85
N ILE A 119 -18.81 0.52 -10.99
CA ILE A 119 -19.53 0.43 -12.26
C ILE A 119 -20.45 -0.78 -12.31
N ILE A 120 -20.00 -1.93 -11.79
CA ILE A 120 -20.69 -3.21 -11.95
C ILE A 120 -21.76 -3.45 -10.88
N SER A 121 -21.54 -2.99 -9.64
CA SER A 121 -22.39 -3.35 -8.48
C SER A 121 -23.88 -2.98 -8.60
N PRO A 122 -24.33 -1.96 -9.36
CA PRO A 122 -25.77 -1.76 -9.56
C PRO A 122 -26.45 -2.82 -10.42
N TYR A 123 -25.70 -3.61 -11.18
CA TYR A 123 -26.21 -4.55 -12.18
C TYR A 123 -25.89 -6.01 -11.88
N ARG A 124 -24.90 -6.25 -11.00
CA ARG A 124 -24.42 -7.58 -10.62
C ARG A 124 -24.07 -7.61 -9.13
N MET A 125 -24.25 -8.77 -8.52
CA MET A 125 -23.82 -8.98 -7.13
C MET A 125 -22.31 -9.15 -7.05
N VAL A 126 -21.64 -8.06 -6.62
CA VAL A 126 -20.18 -7.95 -6.58
C VAL A 126 -19.65 -8.20 -5.17
N LEU A 127 -18.75 -9.15 -5.04
CA LEU A 127 -17.86 -9.29 -3.89
C LEU A 127 -16.49 -8.73 -4.27
N LYS A 128 -15.92 -7.83 -3.46
CA LYS A 128 -14.56 -7.30 -3.67
C LYS A 128 -13.72 -7.43 -2.42
N THR A 129 -12.40 -7.63 -2.59
CA THR A 129 -11.48 -7.62 -1.44
C THR A 129 -11.46 -6.23 -0.80
N PRO A 130 -11.59 -6.10 0.55
CA PRO A 130 -11.38 -4.85 1.26
C PRO A 130 -9.94 -4.33 1.09
N ASN A 131 -9.72 -3.05 1.41
CA ASN A 131 -8.47 -2.33 1.12
C ASN A 131 -7.18 -3.02 1.55
N ASN A 132 -7.18 -3.77 2.65
CA ASN A 132 -5.97 -4.39 3.21
C ASN A 132 -5.91 -5.91 2.99
N ILE A 133 -6.89 -6.51 2.29
CA ILE A 133 -6.94 -7.95 2.03
C ILE A 133 -6.45 -8.23 0.62
N ASN A 134 -5.16 -8.53 0.48
CA ASN A 134 -4.51 -8.78 -0.81
C ASN A 134 -3.48 -9.94 -0.75
N THR A 135 -3.48 -10.71 0.35
CA THR A 135 -2.60 -11.87 0.56
C THR A 135 -3.36 -13.18 0.34
N PRO A 136 -2.69 -14.31 0.02
CA PRO A 136 -3.36 -15.60 -0.18
C PRO A 136 -4.26 -16.02 0.98
N LEU A 137 -3.76 -15.88 2.23
CA LEU A 137 -4.52 -16.24 3.43
C LEU A 137 -5.69 -15.30 3.69
N GLY A 138 -5.50 -13.98 3.48
CA GLY A 138 -6.57 -12.99 3.63
C GLY A 138 -7.71 -13.23 2.64
N ILE A 139 -7.38 -13.52 1.39
CA ILE A 139 -8.35 -13.86 0.33
C ILE A 139 -9.07 -15.18 0.66
N ALA A 140 -8.34 -16.20 1.14
CA ALA A 140 -8.92 -17.47 1.54
C ALA A 140 -9.94 -17.30 2.67
N LYS A 141 -9.61 -16.54 3.72
CA LYS A 141 -10.55 -16.21 4.81
C LYS A 141 -11.80 -15.50 4.28
N MET A 142 -11.63 -14.56 3.37
CA MET A 142 -12.75 -13.84 2.76
C MET A 142 -13.65 -14.77 1.96
N ILE A 143 -13.10 -15.69 1.18
CA ILE A 143 -13.86 -16.73 0.47
C ILE A 143 -14.70 -17.52 1.47
N LEU A 144 -14.10 -17.98 2.57
CA LEU A 144 -14.79 -18.78 3.58
C LEU A 144 -15.93 -18.02 4.27
N THR A 145 -15.76 -16.72 4.51
CA THR A 145 -16.69 -15.93 5.33
C THR A 145 -17.71 -15.13 4.52
N LYS A 146 -17.39 -14.70 3.31
CA LYS A 146 -18.18 -13.71 2.55
C LYS A 146 -18.72 -14.23 1.21
N LEU A 147 -18.02 -15.17 0.54
CA LEU A 147 -18.49 -15.71 -0.71
C LEU A 147 -19.76 -16.54 -0.47
N ASN A 148 -20.81 -16.30 -1.27
CA ASN A 148 -22.08 -16.97 -1.19
C ASN A 148 -22.68 -17.20 -2.59
N ARG A 149 -23.85 -17.85 -2.67
CA ARG A 149 -24.53 -18.21 -3.93
C ARG A 149 -24.97 -17.02 -4.77
N GLN A 150 -25.15 -15.86 -4.16
CA GLN A 150 -25.56 -14.64 -4.86
C GLN A 150 -24.39 -13.94 -5.53
N THR A 151 -23.13 -14.29 -5.18
CA THR A 151 -21.94 -13.62 -5.73
C THR A 151 -21.75 -13.99 -7.20
N GLU A 152 -22.03 -13.04 -8.09
CA GLU A 152 -21.83 -13.18 -9.55
C GLU A 152 -20.42 -12.80 -9.98
N VAL A 153 -19.86 -11.75 -9.37
CA VAL A 153 -18.52 -11.23 -9.69
C VAL A 153 -17.69 -11.12 -8.43
N PHE A 154 -16.49 -11.70 -8.44
CA PHE A 154 -15.53 -11.58 -7.36
C PHE A 154 -14.28 -10.82 -7.83
N ILE A 155 -14.06 -9.61 -7.33
CA ILE A 155 -12.93 -8.74 -7.69
C ILE A 155 -11.86 -8.81 -6.60
N ILE A 156 -10.68 -9.30 -6.98
CA ILE A 156 -9.59 -9.61 -6.07
C ILE A 156 -8.40 -8.69 -6.32
N GLU A 157 -8.00 -7.92 -5.31
CA GLU A 157 -6.72 -7.23 -5.31
C GLU A 157 -5.63 -8.20 -4.84
N ALA A 158 -4.60 -8.42 -5.67
CA ALA A 158 -3.49 -9.31 -5.37
C ALA A 158 -2.21 -8.51 -5.08
N GLY A 159 -1.79 -8.55 -3.82
CA GLY A 159 -0.49 -8.07 -3.35
C GLY A 159 0.57 -9.16 -3.50
N ALA A 160 1.83 -8.77 -3.51
CA ALA A 160 2.96 -9.70 -3.41
C ALA A 160 4.06 -9.09 -2.56
N TYR A 161 4.57 -9.88 -1.64
CA TYR A 161 5.70 -9.58 -0.77
C TYR A 161 6.94 -10.39 -1.17
N GLN A 162 6.74 -11.49 -1.89
CA GLN A 162 7.79 -12.37 -2.41
C GLN A 162 7.35 -13.04 -3.71
N MET A 163 8.30 -13.62 -4.43
CA MET A 163 8.01 -14.44 -5.61
C MET A 163 7.11 -15.62 -5.24
N GLY A 164 6.15 -15.94 -6.10
CA GLY A 164 5.18 -17.01 -5.91
C GLY A 164 3.88 -16.57 -5.22
N ASP A 165 3.79 -15.38 -4.65
CA ASP A 165 2.57 -14.94 -3.95
C ASP A 165 1.39 -14.75 -4.90
N ILE A 166 1.61 -14.12 -6.07
CA ILE A 166 0.56 -13.98 -7.09
C ILE A 166 0.17 -15.34 -7.65
N LYS A 167 1.16 -16.23 -7.88
CA LYS A 167 0.92 -17.60 -8.31
C LYS A 167 0.03 -18.36 -7.31
N LYS A 168 0.29 -18.26 -6.00
CA LYS A 168 -0.54 -18.88 -4.95
C LYS A 168 -1.98 -18.35 -4.98
N ILE A 169 -2.16 -17.03 -5.14
CA ILE A 169 -3.50 -16.43 -5.27
C ILE A 169 -4.20 -16.97 -6.52
N CYS A 170 -3.53 -17.00 -7.68
CA CYS A 170 -4.11 -17.52 -8.92
C CYS A 170 -4.47 -19.02 -8.82
N GLN A 171 -3.66 -19.82 -8.14
CA GLN A 171 -3.95 -21.24 -7.88
C GLN A 171 -5.16 -21.44 -6.97
N LEU A 172 -5.38 -20.52 -6.02
CA LEU A 172 -6.56 -20.52 -5.16
C LEU A 172 -7.82 -20.15 -5.95
N ILE A 173 -7.79 -18.99 -6.65
CA ILE A 173 -9.00 -18.39 -7.21
C ILE A 173 -9.31 -18.84 -8.65
N LYS A 174 -8.33 -19.36 -9.42
CA LYS A 174 -8.46 -19.69 -10.85
C LYS A 174 -9.15 -18.55 -11.62
N PRO A 175 -8.49 -17.40 -11.83
CA PRO A 175 -9.11 -16.20 -12.36
C PRO A 175 -9.55 -16.35 -13.80
N HIS A 176 -10.68 -15.71 -14.17
CA HIS A 176 -11.17 -15.61 -15.53
C HIS A 176 -10.62 -14.39 -16.26
N ILE A 177 -10.45 -13.28 -15.52
CA ILE A 177 -9.92 -12.00 -16.03
C ILE A 177 -8.72 -11.59 -15.19
N GLY A 178 -7.64 -11.19 -15.86
CA GLY A 178 -6.41 -10.73 -15.24
C GLY A 178 -6.03 -9.32 -15.62
N ILE A 179 -5.63 -8.52 -14.63
CA ILE A 179 -5.22 -7.13 -14.86
C ILE A 179 -3.88 -6.87 -14.18
N ILE A 180 -2.90 -6.41 -14.94
CA ILE A 180 -1.66 -5.83 -14.40
C ILE A 180 -1.75 -4.32 -14.61
N THR A 181 -1.83 -3.54 -13.50
CA THR A 181 -2.03 -2.09 -13.61
C THR A 181 -0.75 -1.38 -14.05
N ILE A 182 0.20 -1.22 -13.16
CA ILE A 182 1.49 -0.57 -13.40
C ILE A 182 2.55 -1.42 -12.73
N ILE A 183 3.70 -1.62 -13.40
CA ILE A 183 4.87 -2.22 -12.77
C ILE A 183 5.90 -1.11 -12.59
N GLY A 184 6.09 -0.67 -11.36
CA GLY A 184 7.01 0.40 -11.00
C GLY A 184 7.88 0.06 -9.81
N LEU A 185 8.83 0.93 -9.53
CA LEU A 185 9.74 0.79 -8.38
C LEU A 185 8.96 0.92 -7.08
N MET A 186 8.63 -0.21 -6.46
CA MET A 186 7.97 -0.30 -5.15
C MET A 186 8.41 -1.60 -4.48
N HIS A 187 8.60 -1.58 -3.17
CA HIS A 187 9.04 -2.76 -2.41
C HIS A 187 10.33 -3.43 -2.93
N LEU A 188 11.24 -2.64 -3.55
CA LEU A 188 12.49 -3.19 -4.11
C LEU A 188 13.35 -3.89 -3.06
N GLU A 189 13.26 -3.44 -1.81
CA GLU A 189 13.94 -4.08 -0.68
C GLU A 189 13.50 -5.52 -0.46
N ARG A 190 12.24 -5.85 -0.80
CA ARG A 190 11.67 -7.20 -0.65
C ARG A 190 11.99 -8.12 -1.83
N PHE A 191 12.22 -7.54 -3.00
CA PHE A 191 12.42 -8.30 -4.25
C PHE A 191 13.86 -8.29 -4.76
N ASP A 192 14.79 -7.61 -4.09
CA ASP A 192 16.21 -7.44 -4.43
C ASP A 192 16.45 -6.77 -5.81
N SER A 193 15.55 -6.94 -6.78
CA SER A 193 15.66 -6.34 -8.11
C SER A 193 14.31 -6.04 -8.76
N PHE A 194 14.31 -5.05 -9.66
CA PHE A 194 13.14 -4.73 -10.48
C PHE A 194 12.71 -5.90 -11.38
N THR A 195 13.67 -6.68 -11.87
CA THR A 195 13.40 -7.87 -12.70
C THR A 195 12.62 -8.92 -11.93
N ARG A 196 12.98 -9.21 -10.67
CA ARG A 196 12.23 -10.14 -9.81
C ARG A 196 10.83 -9.62 -9.49
N LEU A 197 10.71 -8.33 -9.17
CA LEU A 197 9.41 -7.67 -8.96
C LEU A 197 8.53 -7.81 -10.21
N LYS A 198 9.05 -7.51 -11.40
CA LYS A 198 8.34 -7.63 -12.68
C LYS A 198 7.87 -9.07 -12.91
N LYS A 199 8.76 -10.05 -12.78
CA LYS A 199 8.43 -11.49 -12.91
C LYS A 199 7.32 -11.89 -11.94
N THR A 200 7.37 -11.43 -10.68
CA THR A 200 6.32 -11.73 -9.70
C THR A 200 4.96 -11.18 -10.12
N LYS A 201 4.90 -9.94 -10.62
CA LYS A 201 3.62 -9.37 -11.11
C LYS A 201 3.11 -10.08 -12.36
N GLN A 202 4.00 -10.62 -13.17
CA GLN A 202 3.67 -11.39 -14.37
C GLN A 202 3.25 -12.83 -14.09
N GLU A 203 3.36 -13.33 -12.86
CA GLU A 203 2.89 -14.67 -12.47
C GLU A 203 1.39 -14.92 -12.74
N ILE A 204 0.60 -13.87 -12.93
CA ILE A 204 -0.81 -13.96 -13.33
C ILE A 204 -0.98 -14.48 -14.76
N ILE A 205 -0.05 -14.19 -15.67
CA ILE A 205 -0.21 -14.38 -17.13
C ILE A 205 -0.59 -15.82 -17.49
N PRO A 206 0.10 -16.87 -17.01
CA PRO A 206 -0.21 -18.24 -17.37
C PRO A 206 -1.57 -18.76 -16.83
N PHE A 207 -2.23 -18.02 -15.95
CA PHE A 207 -3.51 -18.41 -15.38
C PHE A 207 -4.71 -17.86 -16.14
N ILE A 208 -4.52 -16.94 -17.08
CA ILE A 208 -5.56 -16.37 -17.92
C ILE A 208 -5.55 -17.09 -19.27
N LYS A 209 -6.57 -17.91 -19.51
CA LYS A 209 -6.64 -18.76 -20.71
C LYS A 209 -6.88 -17.94 -21.98
N GLU A 210 -7.78 -16.97 -21.91
CA GLU A 210 -8.18 -16.13 -23.04
C GLU A 210 -7.36 -14.83 -23.05
N LYS A 211 -6.57 -14.61 -24.10
CA LYS A 211 -5.69 -13.43 -24.22
C LYS A 211 -6.43 -12.09 -24.18
N ASN A 212 -7.67 -12.05 -24.70
CA ASN A 212 -8.55 -10.87 -24.66
C ASN A 212 -9.04 -10.50 -23.24
N ARG A 213 -8.91 -11.43 -22.29
CA ARG A 213 -9.24 -11.24 -20.87
C ARG A 213 -8.02 -10.90 -20.01
N LEU A 214 -6.86 -10.72 -20.62
CA LEU A 214 -5.63 -10.27 -19.96
C LEU A 214 -5.32 -8.83 -20.34
N PHE A 215 -5.43 -7.92 -19.38
CA PHE A 215 -5.18 -6.50 -19.54
C PHE A 215 -3.80 -6.16 -19.00
N LEU A 216 -2.92 -5.71 -19.89
CA LEU A 216 -1.53 -5.37 -19.59
C LEU A 216 -1.27 -3.90 -19.93
N PRO A 217 -0.32 -3.23 -19.24
CA PRO A 217 0.16 -1.92 -19.70
C PRO A 217 0.72 -2.03 -21.12
N PRO A 218 0.43 -1.07 -22.00
CA PRO A 218 1.06 -0.99 -23.32
C PRO A 218 2.58 -0.97 -23.21
N LYS A 219 3.29 -1.50 -24.24
CA LYS A 219 4.77 -1.58 -24.23
C LYS A 219 5.42 -0.21 -24.04
N ASP A 220 4.83 0.83 -24.63
CA ASP A 220 5.34 2.20 -24.66
C ASP A 220 4.81 3.07 -23.51
N HIS A 221 3.85 2.56 -22.73
CA HIS A 221 3.28 3.25 -21.57
C HIS A 221 3.41 2.39 -20.32
N HIS A 222 3.88 3.00 -19.24
CA HIS A 222 4.07 2.28 -17.98
C HIS A 222 2.76 2.02 -17.22
N PHE A 223 1.60 2.42 -17.74
CA PHE A 223 0.30 2.24 -17.06
C PHE A 223 -0.83 1.90 -18.04
N ILE A 224 -1.76 1.12 -17.52
CA ILE A 224 -3.02 0.80 -18.20
C ILE A 224 -3.98 2.00 -18.09
N ASP A 225 -4.73 2.28 -19.12
CA ASP A 225 -5.84 3.24 -19.02
C ASP A 225 -7.00 2.59 -18.24
N PHE A 226 -7.26 3.15 -17.05
CA PHE A 226 -8.27 2.61 -16.14
C PHE A 226 -9.67 2.70 -16.72
N LYS A 227 -10.04 3.86 -17.31
CA LYS A 227 -11.39 4.07 -17.83
C LYS A 227 -11.70 3.09 -18.95
N THR A 228 -10.80 2.98 -19.93
CA THR A 228 -10.96 2.04 -21.04
C THR A 228 -11.00 0.59 -20.57
N THR A 229 -10.11 0.22 -19.63
CA THR A 229 -10.05 -1.15 -19.10
C THR A 229 -11.32 -1.53 -18.36
N VAL A 230 -11.80 -0.69 -17.44
CA VAL A 230 -13.02 -1.00 -16.68
C VAL A 230 -14.25 -0.99 -17.57
N SER A 231 -14.30 -0.11 -18.59
CA SER A 231 -15.41 -0.08 -19.54
C SER A 231 -15.51 -1.37 -20.34
N LYS A 232 -14.39 -1.88 -20.86
CA LYS A 232 -14.36 -3.12 -21.61
C LYS A 232 -14.79 -4.31 -20.74
N ILE A 233 -14.27 -4.43 -19.52
CA ILE A 233 -14.64 -5.51 -18.60
C ILE A 233 -16.13 -5.42 -18.22
N ALA A 234 -16.64 -4.22 -17.94
CA ALA A 234 -18.03 -4.03 -17.59
C ALA A 234 -18.99 -4.37 -18.77
N GLN A 235 -18.60 -4.03 -20.00
CA GLN A 235 -19.33 -4.44 -21.21
C GLN A 235 -19.36 -5.96 -21.38
N ASP A 236 -18.22 -6.64 -21.19
CA ASP A 236 -18.13 -8.11 -21.21
C ASP A 236 -19.04 -8.78 -20.16
N LEU A 237 -19.35 -8.04 -19.08
CA LEU A 237 -20.29 -8.47 -18.03
C LEU A 237 -21.73 -7.99 -18.26
N GLY A 238 -22.04 -7.43 -19.43
CA GLY A 238 -23.39 -7.04 -19.84
C GLY A 238 -23.84 -5.65 -19.39
N VAL A 239 -22.94 -4.78 -18.93
CA VAL A 239 -23.29 -3.37 -18.60
C VAL A 239 -23.21 -2.53 -19.86
N SER A 240 -24.27 -1.76 -20.17
CA SER A 240 -24.33 -0.92 -21.38
C SER A 240 -23.36 0.26 -21.32
N LEU A 241 -22.92 0.76 -22.48
CA LEU A 241 -22.02 1.92 -22.57
C LEU A 241 -22.59 3.17 -21.91
N ALA A 242 -23.91 3.39 -22.02
CA ALA A 242 -24.58 4.54 -21.40
C ALA A 242 -24.47 4.47 -19.86
N GLN A 243 -24.75 3.29 -19.29
CA GLN A 243 -24.63 3.03 -17.84
C GLN A 243 -23.18 3.20 -17.36
N ILE A 244 -22.20 2.69 -18.12
CA ILE A 244 -20.78 2.84 -17.80
C ILE A 244 -20.38 4.31 -17.78
N LYS A 245 -20.76 5.11 -18.80
CA LYS A 245 -20.47 6.54 -18.86
C LYS A 245 -21.06 7.30 -17.67
N GLN A 246 -22.32 7.02 -17.33
CA GLN A 246 -23.00 7.63 -16.17
C GLN A 246 -22.25 7.30 -14.87
N ARG A 247 -21.88 6.04 -14.66
CA ARG A 247 -21.19 5.59 -13.46
C ARG A 247 -19.77 6.16 -13.36
N LEU A 248 -19.04 6.26 -14.48
CA LEU A 248 -17.72 6.88 -14.51
C LEU A 248 -17.75 8.38 -14.17
N ALA A 249 -18.80 9.09 -14.59
CA ALA A 249 -18.97 10.51 -14.29
C ALA A 249 -19.18 10.78 -12.80
N SER A 250 -19.81 9.84 -12.07
CA SER A 250 -20.10 9.94 -10.62
C SER A 250 -19.13 9.15 -9.73
N PHE A 251 -18.01 8.66 -10.29
CA PHE A 251 -17.04 7.90 -9.51
C PHE A 251 -16.27 8.80 -8.53
N VAL A 252 -16.36 8.46 -7.24
CA VAL A 252 -15.60 9.12 -6.19
C VAL A 252 -14.29 8.37 -5.96
N TRP A 253 -13.18 9.07 -6.05
CA TRP A 253 -11.85 8.49 -5.83
C TRP A 253 -11.69 8.00 -4.38
N PRO A 254 -10.99 6.89 -4.16
CA PRO A 254 -10.75 6.41 -2.80
C PRO A 254 -10.01 7.45 -1.96
N ALA A 255 -10.40 7.53 -0.68
CA ALA A 255 -9.79 8.46 0.27
C ALA A 255 -8.26 8.33 0.34
N HIS A 256 -7.58 9.43 0.68
CA HIS A 256 -6.13 9.51 0.82
C HIS A 256 -5.32 9.18 -0.45
N ARG A 257 -5.93 9.31 -1.65
CA ARG A 257 -5.29 9.07 -2.94
C ARG A 257 -5.45 10.31 -3.83
N LEU A 258 -4.67 11.33 -3.51
CA LEU A 258 -4.76 12.66 -4.11
C LEU A 258 -6.17 13.27 -3.94
N GLU A 259 -6.78 12.97 -2.80
CA GLU A 259 -8.10 13.48 -2.41
C GLU A 259 -8.02 14.98 -2.15
N GLU A 260 -8.92 15.74 -2.75
CA GLU A 260 -9.00 17.18 -2.55
C GLU A 260 -10.05 17.51 -1.49
N LYS A 261 -9.61 18.07 -0.36
CA LYS A 261 -10.46 18.51 0.76
C LYS A 261 -10.42 20.03 0.85
N ILE A 262 -11.53 20.65 0.53
CA ILE A 262 -11.69 22.09 0.70
C ILE A 262 -12.16 22.34 2.14
N ILE A 263 -11.28 22.88 2.97
CA ILE A 263 -11.59 23.20 4.38
C ILE A 263 -12.45 24.47 4.43
N ASN A 264 -12.06 25.47 3.62
CA ASN A 264 -12.78 26.71 3.38
C ASN A 264 -12.26 27.32 2.07
N GLN A 265 -12.80 28.49 1.68
CA GLN A 265 -12.35 29.18 0.45
C GLN A 265 -10.85 29.51 0.45
N GLN A 266 -10.20 29.54 1.62
CA GLN A 266 -8.82 29.95 1.82
C GLN A 266 -7.85 28.76 1.90
N ILE A 267 -8.29 27.56 2.28
CA ILE A 267 -7.41 26.39 2.52
C ILE A 267 -7.94 25.16 1.79
N THR A 268 -7.09 24.60 0.92
CA THR A 268 -7.31 23.33 0.24
C THR A 268 -6.22 22.34 0.65
N ILE A 269 -6.62 21.13 1.06
CA ILE A 269 -5.71 20.03 1.36
C ILE A 269 -5.80 19.00 0.24
N LEU A 270 -4.65 18.66 -0.33
CA LEU A 270 -4.49 17.49 -1.19
C LEU A 270 -3.94 16.35 -0.33
N ASP A 271 -4.75 15.32 -0.11
CA ASP A 271 -4.40 14.19 0.73
C ASP A 271 -3.96 13.00 -0.13
N ASP A 272 -2.67 12.76 -0.23
CA ASP A 272 -2.03 11.60 -0.89
C ASP A 272 -1.20 10.80 0.12
N SER A 273 -1.73 10.67 1.35
CA SER A 273 -0.99 10.10 2.48
C SER A 273 -1.03 8.58 2.56
N TYR A 274 -1.87 7.89 1.79
CA TYR A 274 -2.08 6.45 1.98
C TYR A 274 -0.85 5.60 1.66
N ASN A 275 -0.20 5.82 0.52
CA ASN A 275 0.98 5.06 0.10
C ASN A 275 1.64 5.72 -1.10
N SER A 276 2.71 6.43 -0.85
CA SER A 276 3.40 7.20 -1.88
C SER A 276 4.36 6.33 -2.72
N ASN A 277 4.50 6.76 -3.94
CA ASN A 277 5.42 6.18 -4.90
C ASN A 277 5.91 7.26 -5.87
N PRO A 278 7.04 7.05 -6.57
CA PRO A 278 7.63 8.10 -7.40
C PRO A 278 6.69 8.68 -8.47
N LEU A 279 5.82 7.87 -9.08
CA LEU A 279 4.86 8.33 -10.09
C LEU A 279 3.67 9.05 -9.45
N GLY A 280 3.16 8.55 -8.31
CA GLY A 280 2.12 9.20 -7.52
C GLY A 280 2.59 10.57 -7.04
N ALA A 281 3.76 10.63 -6.42
CA ALA A 281 4.36 11.87 -5.94
C ALA A 281 4.56 12.91 -7.06
N GLN A 282 4.97 12.49 -8.27
CA GLN A 282 5.05 13.40 -9.43
C GLN A 282 3.67 13.95 -9.82
N LYS A 283 2.61 13.12 -9.81
CA LYS A 283 1.24 13.57 -10.07
C LYS A 283 0.74 14.51 -8.99
N ALA A 284 1.01 14.21 -7.71
CA ALA A 284 0.67 15.07 -6.58
C ALA A 284 1.36 16.43 -6.66
N LEU A 285 2.66 16.44 -6.97
CA LEU A 285 3.42 17.67 -7.22
C LEU A 285 2.89 18.47 -8.41
N LYS A 286 2.50 17.80 -9.50
CA LYS A 286 1.88 18.48 -10.65
C LYS A 286 0.52 19.08 -10.28
N LYS A 287 -0.28 18.37 -9.51
CA LYS A 287 -1.59 18.83 -9.04
C LYS A 287 -1.46 20.04 -8.11
N ILE A 288 -0.60 20.00 -7.08
CA ILE A 288 -0.42 21.16 -6.20
C ILE A 288 0.16 22.37 -6.97
N LYS A 289 1.02 22.14 -7.97
CA LYS A 289 1.53 23.20 -8.84
C LYS A 289 0.43 23.94 -9.60
N SER A 290 -0.65 23.24 -10.00
CA SER A 290 -1.77 23.84 -10.75
C SER A 290 -2.63 24.82 -9.93
N PHE A 291 -2.49 24.85 -8.60
CA PHE A 291 -3.10 25.88 -7.77
C PHE A 291 -2.33 27.20 -7.92
N SER A 292 -2.65 27.97 -8.95
CA SER A 292 -2.07 29.31 -9.16
C SER A 292 -2.46 30.25 -8.03
N LYS A 293 -1.61 31.26 -7.74
CA LYS A 293 -1.87 32.30 -6.74
C LYS A 293 -2.15 31.80 -5.31
N ARG A 294 -1.79 30.55 -4.98
CA ARG A 294 -1.89 29.98 -3.62
C ARG A 294 -0.51 29.70 -3.05
N GLN A 295 -0.31 29.97 -1.78
CA GLN A 295 0.84 29.46 -1.04
C GLN A 295 0.83 27.92 -1.10
N LYS A 296 1.97 27.28 -1.35
CA LYS A 296 2.10 25.83 -1.47
C LYS A 296 2.93 25.28 -0.32
N ILE A 297 2.31 24.45 0.49
CA ILE A 297 2.94 23.76 1.61
C ILE A 297 2.95 22.26 1.33
N ILE A 298 4.11 21.63 1.48
CA ILE A 298 4.22 20.17 1.28
C ILE A 298 4.73 19.54 2.57
N VAL A 299 4.00 18.55 3.05
CA VAL A 299 4.29 17.78 4.27
C VAL A 299 4.61 16.35 3.86
N THR A 300 5.80 15.84 4.18
CA THR A 300 6.19 14.49 3.78
C THR A 300 7.26 13.89 4.70
N PRO A 301 7.17 12.58 5.01
CA PRO A 301 8.27 11.79 5.57
C PRO A 301 9.19 11.20 4.48
N GLY A 302 8.86 11.44 3.20
CA GLY A 302 9.49 10.78 2.07
C GLY A 302 8.95 9.37 1.83
N MET A 303 9.66 8.61 1.01
CA MET A 303 9.27 7.27 0.56
C MET A 303 10.27 6.22 1.03
N ILE A 304 9.79 4.99 1.29
CA ILE A 304 10.57 3.87 1.85
C ILE A 304 10.50 2.61 0.97
N GLU A 305 11.26 1.57 1.36
CA GLU A 305 11.28 0.26 0.71
C GLU A 305 11.90 0.23 -0.70
N PHE A 306 12.80 1.18 -1.00
CA PHE A 306 13.52 1.23 -2.29
C PHE A 306 14.94 0.66 -2.21
N GLY A 307 15.37 0.13 -1.05
CA GLY A 307 16.70 -0.43 -0.85
C GLY A 307 17.80 0.59 -1.22
N LYS A 308 18.79 0.18 -2.00
CA LYS A 308 19.92 1.06 -2.41
C LYS A 308 19.49 2.34 -3.17
N LYS A 309 18.30 2.37 -3.77
CA LYS A 309 17.77 3.53 -4.51
C LYS A 309 17.01 4.53 -3.63
N GLN A 310 16.80 4.24 -2.36
CA GLN A 310 15.96 5.06 -1.48
C GLN A 310 16.47 6.51 -1.37
N TYR A 311 17.76 6.69 -1.19
CA TYR A 311 18.35 8.03 -1.14
C TYR A 311 18.09 8.82 -2.43
N GLN A 312 18.37 8.22 -3.59
CA GLN A 312 18.21 8.88 -4.90
C GLN A 312 16.76 9.26 -5.17
N ILE A 313 15.80 8.36 -4.85
CA ILE A 313 14.37 8.60 -5.04
C ILE A 313 13.90 9.76 -4.18
N ASN A 314 14.28 9.80 -2.89
CA ASN A 314 13.92 10.88 -1.99
C ASN A 314 14.64 12.20 -2.33
N PHE A 315 15.87 12.14 -2.86
CA PHE A 315 16.56 13.32 -3.40
C PHE A 315 15.78 13.92 -4.57
N GLN A 316 15.26 13.09 -5.51
CA GLN A 316 14.44 13.58 -6.62
C GLN A 316 13.09 14.14 -6.16
N LEU A 317 12.46 13.52 -5.15
CA LEU A 317 11.28 14.09 -4.51
C LEU A 317 11.59 15.46 -3.92
N GLY A 318 12.67 15.58 -3.16
CA GLY A 318 13.13 16.85 -2.60
C GLY A 318 13.38 17.91 -3.68
N ARG A 319 14.00 17.55 -4.81
CA ARG A 319 14.15 18.48 -5.97
C ARG A 319 12.81 18.96 -6.51
N GLY A 320 11.84 18.05 -6.63
CA GLY A 320 10.48 18.40 -7.06
C GLY A 320 9.81 19.38 -6.09
N ILE A 321 9.90 19.11 -4.80
CA ILE A 321 9.38 19.96 -3.72
C ILE A 321 10.01 21.35 -3.78
N GLY A 322 11.36 21.45 -3.85
CA GLY A 322 12.06 22.71 -3.87
C GLY A 322 11.74 23.62 -5.06
N ARG A 323 11.23 23.05 -6.18
CA ARG A 323 10.77 23.82 -7.36
C ARG A 323 9.39 24.43 -7.17
N ILE A 324 8.56 23.87 -6.30
CA ILE A 324 7.11 24.12 -6.27
C ILE A 324 6.66 24.75 -4.95
N ALA A 325 7.15 24.21 -3.84
CA ALA A 325 6.71 24.58 -2.50
C ALA A 325 7.22 25.95 -2.07
N ASP A 326 6.45 26.64 -1.25
CA ASP A 326 6.92 27.82 -0.48
C ASP A 326 7.45 27.36 0.88
N ILE A 327 6.81 26.33 1.45
CA ILE A 327 7.23 25.69 2.69
C ILE A 327 7.25 24.18 2.52
N ALA A 328 8.30 23.52 2.98
CA ALA A 328 8.40 22.08 3.08
C ALA A 328 8.53 21.63 4.53
N ILE A 329 7.66 20.72 4.98
CA ILE A 329 7.73 20.09 6.29
C ILE A 329 8.21 18.65 6.09
N ILE A 330 9.38 18.37 6.62
CA ILE A 330 9.99 17.05 6.55
C ILE A 330 9.77 16.33 7.89
N ILE A 331 9.11 15.18 7.84
CA ILE A 331 8.75 14.41 9.02
C ILE A 331 9.73 13.24 9.18
N GLY A 332 10.20 13.02 10.41
CA GLY A 332 11.09 11.92 10.77
C GLY A 332 12.54 12.10 10.31
N SER A 333 13.37 11.13 10.64
CA SER A 333 14.81 11.13 10.38
C SER A 333 15.20 10.33 9.13
N THR A 334 14.44 9.29 8.79
CA THR A 334 14.78 8.25 7.80
C THR A 334 15.16 8.80 6.43
N ASN A 335 14.39 9.75 5.88
CA ASN A 335 14.63 10.31 4.55
C ASN A 335 15.06 11.78 4.58
N LYS A 336 15.19 12.37 5.77
CA LYS A 336 15.48 13.81 5.98
C LYS A 336 16.69 14.27 5.19
N LYS A 337 17.82 13.55 5.26
CA LYS A 337 19.07 13.91 4.57
C LYS A 337 18.87 14.03 3.06
N ALA A 338 18.22 13.04 2.44
CA ALA A 338 17.99 13.00 1.01
C ALA A 338 17.02 14.10 0.54
N LEU A 339 15.90 14.29 1.27
CA LEU A 339 14.89 15.30 0.97
C LEU A 339 15.49 16.71 1.05
N LEU A 340 16.19 17.03 2.13
CA LEU A 340 16.83 18.34 2.31
C LEU A 340 17.90 18.59 1.25
N ALA A 341 18.74 17.61 0.92
CA ALA A 341 19.74 17.73 -0.14
C ALA A 341 19.07 18.02 -1.50
N GLY A 342 17.96 17.32 -1.81
CA GLY A 342 17.21 17.57 -3.04
C GLY A 342 16.56 18.96 -3.07
N ILE A 343 15.99 19.44 -1.97
CA ILE A 343 15.43 20.79 -1.86
C ILE A 343 16.51 21.84 -2.10
N ARG A 344 17.65 21.71 -1.44
CA ARG A 344 18.79 22.66 -1.53
C ARG A 344 19.45 22.68 -2.92
N ALA A 345 19.32 21.61 -3.71
CA ALA A 345 19.84 21.54 -5.07
C ALA A 345 19.10 22.47 -6.08
N ASN A 346 18.08 23.19 -5.65
CA ASN A 346 17.38 24.17 -6.45
C ASN A 346 17.94 25.59 -6.19
N LYS A 347 17.93 26.44 -7.23
CA LYS A 347 18.29 27.88 -7.07
C LYS A 347 17.33 28.64 -6.15
N ARG A 348 16.03 28.23 -6.17
CA ARG A 348 14.99 28.81 -5.32
C ARG A 348 15.17 28.34 -3.88
N LYS A 349 15.32 29.27 -2.96
CA LYS A 349 15.33 28.98 -1.50
C LYS A 349 13.88 28.94 -1.00
N ILE A 350 13.51 27.86 -0.33
CA ILE A 350 12.20 27.69 0.31
C ILE A 350 12.39 27.51 1.82
N LYS A 351 11.34 27.83 2.60
CA LYS A 351 11.35 27.55 4.05
C LYS A 351 11.24 26.05 4.28
N THR A 352 12.15 25.49 5.08
CA THR A 352 12.12 24.07 5.47
C THR A 352 11.97 23.95 6.99
N ILE A 353 11.02 23.11 7.42
CA ILE A 353 10.78 22.80 8.83
C ILE A 353 10.94 21.29 8.99
N THR A 354 11.55 20.85 10.08
CA THR A 354 11.72 19.41 10.35
C THR A 354 11.04 19.05 11.66
N LEU A 355 10.24 17.96 11.61
CA LEU A 355 9.53 17.42 12.76
C LEU A 355 10.02 16.01 13.04
N ALA A 356 10.09 15.61 14.32
CA ALA A 356 10.50 14.27 14.70
C ALA A 356 9.46 13.20 14.29
N ASN A 357 8.19 13.56 14.33
CA ASN A 357 7.06 12.70 13.92
C ASN A 357 5.95 13.54 13.28
N GLY A 358 4.89 12.87 12.81
CA GLY A 358 3.76 13.56 12.16
C GLY A 358 2.80 14.29 13.11
N GLN A 359 3.02 14.23 14.42
CA GLN A 359 2.17 14.95 15.36
C GLN A 359 2.49 16.43 15.36
N GLY A 360 1.46 17.28 15.40
CA GLY A 360 1.63 18.72 15.52
C GLY A 360 2.04 19.45 14.24
N TRP A 361 2.07 18.82 13.07
CA TRP A 361 2.40 19.52 11.82
C TRP A 361 1.44 20.70 11.55
N LEU A 362 0.15 20.54 11.86
CA LEU A 362 -0.84 21.62 11.72
C LEU A 362 -0.51 22.81 12.62
N THR A 363 -0.20 22.56 13.90
CA THR A 363 0.19 23.59 14.85
C THR A 363 1.45 24.31 14.39
N THR A 364 2.40 23.56 13.84
CA THR A 364 3.67 24.10 13.33
C THR A 364 3.49 25.00 12.12
N ILE A 365 2.55 24.68 11.20
CA ILE A 365 2.35 25.52 10.00
C ILE A 365 1.44 26.72 10.27
N ARG A 366 0.57 26.67 11.27
CA ARG A 366 -0.44 27.69 11.55
C ARG A 366 0.13 29.12 11.53
N PRO A 367 1.29 29.43 12.17
CA PRO A 367 1.87 30.77 12.12
C PRO A 367 2.42 31.17 10.74
N HIS A 368 2.53 30.23 9.80
CA HIS A 368 3.14 30.45 8.48
C HIS A 368 2.12 30.41 7.35
N LEU A 369 0.85 30.20 7.65
CA LEU A 369 -0.22 30.21 6.64
C LEU A 369 -0.40 31.63 6.08
N LYS A 370 -0.37 31.71 4.76
CA LYS A 370 -0.69 32.92 3.98
C LYS A 370 -1.81 32.59 3.00
N PRO A 371 -3.04 32.65 3.43
CA PRO A 371 -4.16 32.32 2.56
C PRO A 371 -4.24 33.22 1.31
N PRO A 372 -4.69 32.67 0.16
CA PRO A 372 -5.15 31.30 -0.02
C PRO A 372 -3.99 30.29 -0.08
N THR A 373 -4.12 29.16 0.63
CA THR A 373 -3.07 28.14 0.78
C THR A 373 -3.53 26.78 0.23
N ALA A 374 -2.65 26.07 -0.47
CA ALA A 374 -2.78 24.67 -0.83
C ALA A 374 -1.74 23.84 -0.06
N ILE A 375 -2.18 22.76 0.59
CA ILE A 375 -1.35 21.87 1.40
C ILE A 375 -1.37 20.49 0.78
N LEU A 376 -0.21 19.91 0.47
CA LEU A 376 -0.08 18.52 0.05
C LEU A 376 0.43 17.67 1.22
N LEU A 377 -0.33 16.66 1.58
CA LEU A 377 0.11 15.59 2.46
C LEU A 377 0.60 14.44 1.56
N GLU A 378 1.92 14.30 1.46
CA GLU A 378 2.55 13.32 0.57
C GLU A 378 3.17 12.20 1.40
N ASN A 379 2.53 11.03 1.37
CA ASN A 379 2.87 9.85 2.14
C ASN A 379 2.65 9.98 3.65
N ASP A 380 2.51 8.82 4.29
CA ASP A 380 2.58 8.63 5.72
C ASP A 380 3.32 7.32 6.03
N LEU A 381 4.17 7.31 7.05
CA LEU A 381 4.99 6.16 7.39
C LEU A 381 4.56 5.54 8.73
N PRO A 382 4.73 4.20 8.87
CA PRO A 382 4.59 3.52 10.16
C PRO A 382 5.57 4.01 11.22
N ASP A 383 5.21 3.82 12.49
CA ASP A 383 5.94 4.37 13.65
C ASP A 383 7.42 4.00 13.72
N HIS A 384 7.83 2.86 13.19
CA HIS A 384 9.23 2.40 13.23
C HIS A 384 10.15 3.08 12.20
N TYR A 385 9.63 4.01 11.39
CA TYR A 385 10.41 4.82 10.44
C TYR A 385 10.64 6.27 10.88
N PHE A 386 10.16 6.66 12.06
CA PHE A 386 10.34 8.02 12.60
C PHE A 386 11.52 8.14 13.53
#